data_4bb8dc28dd9fe256985c7b41a553e163
#
_entry.id   4bb8dc28dd9fe256985c7b41a553e163
#
_cell.length_a   1.000
_cell.length_b   1.000
_cell.length_c   1.000
_cell.angle_alpha   90.00
_cell.angle_beta   90.00
_cell.angle_gamma   90.00
#
_symmetry.space_group_name_H-M   'P 1'
#
loop_
_entity.id
_entity.type
_entity.pdbx_description
1 polymer ?
#
loop_
_entity_poly.entity_id
_entity_poly.type
_entity_poly.pdbx_seq_one_letter_code
_entity_poly.pdbx_strand_id
1 'polypeptide(L)'
;MNKNSFQITNIKNVLFFGTSKIFKKFIEINNKYNLNTEIFTSKDQSKNINKDIKHKIINKIDKNFENYISKNYQPENTLFFSLGSRWIFKKNFIKFCKGNLVNFHGARLPQDAGGGSFSWRIMKNDRINNLLIHSVTPKIDNGQIIYYKKKLFPK
;
A
#
# COMPACT_ATOMS: atom_id res chain seq x y z
N MET A 1 -24.65 -13.08 -1.61
CA MET A 1 -23.32 -12.48 -1.37
C MET A 1 -23.44 -10.98 -1.55
N ASN A 2 -23.49 -10.22 -0.45
CA ASN A 2 -23.45 -8.76 -0.53
C ASN A 2 -22.09 -8.35 -1.07
N LYS A 3 -22.05 -7.88 -2.31
CA LYS A 3 -20.90 -7.19 -2.86
C LYS A 3 -20.84 -5.80 -2.19
N ASN A 4 -20.26 -5.73 -0.99
CA ASN A 4 -19.76 -4.45 -0.50
C ASN A 4 -18.62 -4.06 -1.42
N SER A 5 -18.95 -3.36 -2.50
CA SER A 5 -17.96 -2.79 -3.38
C SER A 5 -17.19 -1.73 -2.59
N PHE A 6 -15.87 -1.93 -2.44
CA PHE A 6 -15.00 -0.88 -1.96
C PHE A 6 -15.05 0.24 -2.99
N GLN A 7 -15.67 1.34 -2.65
CA GLN A 7 -15.77 2.52 -3.50
C GLN A 7 -15.20 3.71 -2.76
N ILE A 8 -14.19 4.31 -3.36
CA ILE A 8 -13.71 5.62 -2.95
C ILE A 8 -14.14 6.57 -4.05
N THR A 9 -15.04 7.49 -3.74
CA THR A 9 -15.51 8.51 -4.67
C THR A 9 -14.72 9.81 -4.49
N ASN A 10 -14.59 10.58 -5.56
CA ASN A 10 -13.96 11.92 -5.53
C ASN A 10 -12.51 11.95 -5.04
N ILE A 11 -11.72 10.95 -5.37
CA ILE A 11 -10.28 10.95 -5.05
C ILE A 11 -9.59 12.12 -5.74
N LYS A 12 -8.82 12.86 -4.97
CA LYS A 12 -7.94 13.95 -5.42
C LYS A 12 -6.46 13.66 -5.16
N ASN A 13 -6.19 12.86 -4.14
CA ASN A 13 -4.84 12.58 -3.69
C ASN A 13 -4.58 11.08 -3.58
N VAL A 14 -3.38 10.66 -3.96
CA VAL A 14 -2.87 9.30 -3.74
C VAL A 14 -1.54 9.39 -3.00
N LEU A 15 -1.50 8.91 -1.78
CA LEU A 15 -0.30 8.90 -0.95
C LEU A 15 0.26 7.48 -0.87
N PHE A 16 1.46 7.29 -1.40
CA PHE A 16 2.17 6.02 -1.32
C PHE A 16 3.08 5.95 -0.10
N PHE A 17 3.07 4.81 0.57
CA PHE A 17 3.96 4.49 1.69
C PHE A 17 4.80 3.28 1.34
N GLY A 18 6.14 3.44 1.28
CA GLY A 18 7.06 2.34 1.05
C GLY A 18 7.96 2.54 -0.17
N THR A 19 8.18 1.46 -0.92
CA THR A 19 9.07 1.46 -2.09
C THR A 19 8.57 0.55 -3.19
N SER A 20 8.77 0.97 -4.45
CA SER A 20 8.47 0.13 -5.61
C SER A 20 9.20 0.61 -6.86
N LYS A 21 9.64 -0.33 -7.69
CA LYS A 21 10.18 -0.04 -9.02
C LYS A 21 9.10 0.43 -10.01
N ILE A 22 7.82 0.21 -9.69
CA ILE A 22 6.69 0.58 -10.58
C ILE A 22 6.04 1.91 -10.23
N PHE A 23 6.61 2.72 -9.33
CA PHE A 23 6.06 4.04 -8.98
C PHE A 23 5.87 4.94 -10.21
N LYS A 24 6.78 4.89 -11.19
CA LYS A 24 6.64 5.67 -12.43
C LYS A 24 5.31 5.41 -13.11
N LYS A 25 4.92 4.13 -13.24
CA LYS A 25 3.62 3.76 -13.83
C LYS A 25 2.42 4.26 -13.03
N PHE A 26 2.50 4.23 -11.69
CA PHE A 26 1.43 4.78 -10.85
C PHE A 26 1.32 6.30 -11.02
N ILE A 27 2.44 7.02 -11.07
CA ILE A 27 2.46 8.47 -11.30
C ILE A 27 1.84 8.81 -12.66
N GLU A 28 2.22 8.10 -13.71
CA GLU A 28 1.65 8.26 -15.06
C GLU A 28 0.12 8.06 -15.06
N ILE A 29 -0.36 7.02 -14.38
CA ILE A 29 -1.80 6.77 -14.23
C ILE A 29 -2.47 7.90 -13.45
N ASN A 30 -1.91 8.29 -12.30
CA ASN A 30 -2.47 9.34 -11.46
C ASN A 30 -2.54 10.69 -12.20
N ASN A 31 -1.50 11.03 -12.96
CA ASN A 31 -1.47 12.24 -13.80
C ASN A 31 -2.57 12.23 -14.87
N LYS A 32 -2.82 11.07 -15.49
CA LYS A 32 -3.93 10.93 -16.48
C LYS A 32 -5.30 11.24 -15.87
N TYR A 33 -5.47 11.00 -14.57
CA TYR A 33 -6.71 11.28 -13.85
C TYR A 33 -6.65 12.57 -13.01
N ASN A 34 -5.63 13.43 -13.21
CA ASN A 34 -5.41 14.66 -12.46
C ASN A 34 -5.36 14.44 -10.94
N LEU A 35 -4.78 13.34 -10.49
CA LEU A 35 -4.61 13.02 -9.08
C LEU A 35 -3.26 13.51 -8.58
N ASN A 36 -3.26 14.24 -7.47
CA ASN A 36 -2.04 14.61 -6.78
C ASN A 36 -1.38 13.37 -6.17
N THR A 37 -0.07 13.22 -6.37
CA THR A 37 0.67 12.05 -5.90
C THR A 37 1.81 12.46 -4.99
N GLU A 38 1.87 11.87 -3.80
CA GLU A 38 3.04 11.94 -2.93
C GLU A 38 3.54 10.55 -2.54
N ILE A 39 4.86 10.43 -2.39
CA ILE A 39 5.51 9.18 -1.99
C ILE A 39 6.29 9.42 -0.72
N PHE A 40 6.02 8.63 0.30
CA PHE A 40 6.72 8.59 1.57
C PHE A 40 7.50 7.28 1.68
N THR A 41 8.80 7.38 1.93
CA THR A 41 9.69 6.22 2.02
C THR A 41 10.67 6.37 3.17
N SER A 42 11.26 5.28 3.62
CA SER A 42 12.36 5.32 4.59
C SER A 42 13.70 5.52 3.90
N LYS A 43 14.69 6.00 4.65
CA LYS A 43 16.05 6.28 4.12
C LYS A 43 16.69 5.07 3.42
N ASP A 44 16.53 3.88 3.99
CA ASP A 44 17.07 2.63 3.42
C ASP A 44 16.29 2.16 2.18
N GLN A 45 14.99 2.43 2.10
CA GLN A 45 14.16 2.06 0.95
C GLN A 45 14.22 3.07 -0.19
N SER A 46 14.59 4.33 0.06
CA SER A 46 14.67 5.38 -0.97
C SER A 46 15.62 5.04 -2.11
N LYS A 47 16.70 4.31 -1.82
CA LYS A 47 17.66 3.82 -2.84
C LYS A 47 17.05 2.86 -3.87
N ASN A 48 15.90 2.28 -3.58
CA ASN A 48 15.17 1.38 -4.50
C ASN A 48 14.15 2.12 -5.36
N ILE A 49 14.01 3.44 -5.19
CA ILE A 49 13.15 4.30 -6.00
C ILE A 49 14.03 4.93 -7.10
N ASN A 50 13.50 5.03 -8.32
CA ASN A 50 14.22 5.67 -9.41
C ASN A 50 14.55 7.12 -9.03
N LYS A 51 15.76 7.59 -9.37
CA LYS A 51 16.29 8.90 -8.98
C LYS A 51 15.48 10.09 -9.50
N ASP A 52 14.78 9.91 -10.61
CA ASP A 52 13.89 10.89 -11.23
C ASP A 52 12.53 11.02 -10.52
N ILE A 53 12.22 10.12 -9.58
CA ILE A 53 10.94 10.15 -8.85
C ILE A 53 11.09 10.94 -7.55
N LYS A 54 10.37 12.06 -7.47
CA LYS A 54 10.31 12.88 -6.25
C LYS A 54 9.62 12.10 -5.12
N HIS A 55 10.29 12.02 -3.97
CA HIS A 55 9.75 11.36 -2.77
C HIS A 55 10.24 12.05 -1.49
N LYS A 56 9.50 11.84 -0.40
CA LYS A 56 9.84 12.37 0.93
C LYS A 56 10.38 11.24 1.82
N ILE A 57 11.51 11.46 2.44
CA ILE A 57 12.09 10.51 3.39
C ILE A 57 11.52 10.79 4.77
N ILE A 58 10.92 9.77 5.39
CA ILE A 58 10.43 9.81 6.76
C ILE A 58 11.02 8.65 7.57
N ASN A 59 11.29 8.89 8.85
CA ASN A 59 11.87 7.85 9.70
C ASN A 59 10.80 6.90 10.24
N LYS A 60 9.66 7.44 10.63
CA LYS A 60 8.55 6.69 11.25
C LYS A 60 7.22 7.40 11.00
N ILE A 61 6.14 6.65 11.11
CA ILE A 61 4.78 7.17 11.16
C ILE A 61 4.45 7.43 12.64
N ASP A 62 4.80 8.62 13.10
CA ASP A 62 4.56 9.08 14.46
C ASP A 62 3.50 10.21 14.48
N LYS A 63 3.23 10.73 15.67
CA LYS A 63 2.24 11.80 15.87
C LYS A 63 2.54 13.06 15.04
N ASN A 64 3.80 13.41 14.86
CA ASN A 64 4.19 14.58 14.05
C ASN A 64 3.85 14.34 12.57
N PHE A 65 4.14 13.14 12.07
CA PHE A 65 3.78 12.76 10.71
C PHE A 65 2.25 12.65 10.55
N GLU A 66 1.55 12.06 11.52
CA GLU A 66 0.08 11.99 11.52
C GLU A 66 -0.54 13.40 11.47
N ASN A 67 0.00 14.35 12.26
CA ASN A 67 -0.43 15.75 12.24
C ASN A 67 -0.16 16.42 10.88
N TYR A 68 1.03 16.16 10.28
CA TYR A 68 1.32 16.65 8.94
C TYR A 68 0.28 16.15 7.91
N ILE A 69 -0.02 14.85 7.93
CA ILE A 69 -0.98 14.27 7.00
C ILE A 69 -2.38 14.84 7.23
N SER A 70 -2.83 14.91 8.48
CA SER A 70 -4.18 15.42 8.80
C SER A 70 -4.37 16.91 8.47
N LYS A 71 -3.29 17.70 8.51
CA LYS A 71 -3.32 19.12 8.14
C LYS A 71 -3.41 19.34 6.61
N ASN A 72 -2.80 18.44 5.83
CA ASN A 72 -2.64 18.65 4.38
C ASN A 72 -3.61 17.82 3.55
N TYR A 73 -4.21 16.76 4.10
CA TYR A 73 -5.04 15.81 3.35
C TYR A 73 -6.33 15.47 4.08
N GLN A 74 -7.42 15.49 3.33
CA GLN A 74 -8.71 15.03 3.83
C GLN A 74 -8.86 13.54 3.51
N PRO A 75 -9.14 12.67 4.50
CA PRO A 75 -9.20 11.24 4.27
C PRO A 75 -10.30 10.82 3.28
N GLU A 76 -11.37 11.60 3.15
CA GLU A 76 -12.49 11.33 2.25
C GLU A 76 -12.12 11.41 0.77
N ASN A 77 -11.12 12.22 0.41
CA ASN A 77 -10.67 12.38 -0.97
C ASN A 77 -9.23 11.90 -1.20
N THR A 78 -8.69 11.12 -0.27
CA THR A 78 -7.32 10.64 -0.31
C THR A 78 -7.27 9.12 -0.23
N LEU A 79 -6.61 8.49 -1.21
CA LEU A 79 -6.23 7.09 -1.16
C LEU A 79 -4.85 6.98 -0.53
N PHE A 80 -4.76 6.24 0.57
CA PHE A 80 -3.51 5.91 1.25
C PHE A 80 -3.10 4.50 0.82
N PHE A 81 -1.96 4.38 0.13
CA PHE A 81 -1.55 3.15 -0.52
C PHE A 81 -0.22 2.65 0.03
N SER A 82 -0.26 1.56 0.79
CA SER A 82 0.93 0.85 1.26
C SER A 82 1.46 -0.05 0.14
N LEU A 83 2.71 0.18 -0.28
CA LEU A 83 3.34 -0.57 -1.36
C LEU A 83 4.80 -0.89 -0.99
N GLY A 84 5.06 -2.11 -0.54
CA GLY A 84 6.36 -2.51 -0.04
C GLY A 84 6.79 -1.73 1.21
N SER A 85 5.84 -1.26 2.00
CA SER A 85 6.10 -0.49 3.23
C SER A 85 6.76 -1.36 4.30
N ARG A 86 7.72 -0.77 5.00
CA ARG A 86 8.31 -1.37 6.20
C ARG A 86 7.58 -0.98 7.49
N TRP A 87 6.66 0.00 7.41
CA TRP A 87 5.94 0.48 8.59
C TRP A 87 4.69 -0.34 8.87
N ILE A 88 4.45 -0.56 10.16
CA ILE A 88 3.17 -1.03 10.67
C ILE A 88 2.34 0.20 11.05
N PHE A 89 1.19 0.36 10.42
CA PHE A 89 0.30 1.47 10.69
C PHE A 89 -0.41 1.29 12.03
N LYS A 90 -0.35 2.31 12.88
CA LYS A 90 -1.00 2.29 14.21
C LYS A 90 -2.50 2.55 14.07
N LYS A 91 -3.25 2.08 15.08
CA LYS A 91 -4.73 2.18 15.13
C LYS A 91 -5.25 3.60 14.86
N ASN A 92 -4.60 4.64 15.39
CA ASN A 92 -5.03 6.03 15.21
C ASN A 92 -4.91 6.46 13.75
N PHE A 93 -3.80 6.16 13.08
CA PHE A 93 -3.61 6.47 11.67
C PHE A 93 -4.60 5.71 10.78
N ILE A 94 -4.80 4.42 11.07
CA ILE A 94 -5.80 3.59 10.34
C ILE A 94 -7.20 4.19 10.48
N LYS A 95 -7.58 4.60 11.71
CA LYS A 95 -8.87 5.25 11.97
C LYS A 95 -9.00 6.58 11.21
N PHE A 96 -7.93 7.39 11.19
CA PHE A 96 -7.90 8.64 10.44
C PHE A 96 -8.15 8.41 8.95
N CYS A 97 -7.58 7.38 8.36
CA CYS A 97 -7.74 7.07 6.93
C CYS A 97 -9.17 6.65 6.53
N LYS A 98 -10.10 6.46 7.48
CA LYS A 98 -11.53 6.16 7.24
C LYS A 98 -11.79 5.03 6.24
N GLY A 99 -10.97 3.98 6.28
CA GLY A 99 -11.07 2.83 5.37
C GLY A 99 -10.32 3.00 4.04
N ASN A 100 -9.80 4.19 3.74
CA ASN A 100 -9.08 4.47 2.49
C ASN A 100 -7.58 4.12 2.55
N LEU A 101 -7.14 3.38 3.57
CA LEU A 101 -5.79 2.82 3.64
C LEU A 101 -5.81 1.38 3.14
N VAL A 102 -5.12 1.14 2.04
CA VAL A 102 -5.02 -0.17 1.40
C VAL A 102 -3.56 -0.62 1.31
N ASN A 103 -3.36 -1.93 1.26
CA ASN A 103 -2.03 -2.54 1.08
C ASN A 103 -2.01 -3.41 -0.16
N PHE A 104 -0.97 -3.23 -0.98
CA PHE A 104 -0.65 -4.15 -2.05
C PHE A 104 0.22 -5.27 -1.49
N HIS A 105 -0.25 -6.49 -1.56
CA HIS A 105 0.39 -7.65 -0.98
C HIS A 105 0.64 -8.74 -2.03
N GLY A 106 1.87 -9.22 -2.09
CA GLY A 106 2.29 -10.23 -3.06
C GLY A 106 2.19 -11.66 -2.53
N ALA A 107 1.14 -11.97 -1.77
CA ALA A 107 0.96 -13.27 -1.15
C ALA A 107 -0.52 -13.69 -1.14
N ARG A 108 -0.78 -14.94 -0.77
CA ARG A 108 -2.15 -15.46 -0.62
C ARG A 108 -2.63 -15.21 0.81
N LEU A 109 -3.68 -14.45 0.96
CA LEU A 109 -4.31 -14.27 2.25
C LEU A 109 -5.56 -15.15 2.37
N PRO A 110 -5.78 -15.72 3.54
CA PRO A 110 -5.02 -15.59 4.81
C PRO A 110 -3.81 -16.52 4.94
N GLN A 111 -3.57 -17.43 3.99
CA GLN A 111 -2.61 -18.55 4.13
C GLN A 111 -1.16 -18.11 4.30
N ASP A 112 -0.77 -17.05 3.60
CA ASP A 112 0.60 -16.53 3.56
C ASP A 112 0.69 -15.15 4.24
N ALA A 113 -0.09 -14.91 5.30
CA ALA A 113 -0.05 -13.66 6.06
C ALA A 113 1.30 -13.46 6.77
N GLY A 114 1.73 -12.19 6.88
CA GLY A 114 2.98 -11.81 7.54
C GLY A 114 4.20 -11.77 6.64
N GLY A 115 5.38 -11.60 7.25
CA GLY A 115 6.66 -11.50 6.54
C GLY A 115 7.22 -12.83 6.08
N GLY A 116 8.05 -12.80 5.02
CA GLY A 116 8.81 -13.98 4.57
C GLY A 116 8.02 -15.01 3.77
N SER A 117 6.74 -14.81 3.52
CA SER A 117 5.87 -15.77 2.82
C SER A 117 6.40 -16.14 1.43
N PHE A 118 7.04 -15.23 0.74
CA PHE A 118 7.64 -15.49 -0.59
C PHE A 118 8.78 -16.50 -0.50
N SER A 119 9.71 -16.34 0.45
CA SER A 119 10.84 -17.26 0.65
C SER A 119 10.37 -18.65 1.05
N TRP A 120 9.40 -18.75 1.95
CA TRP A 120 8.82 -20.04 2.35
C TRP A 120 8.16 -20.78 1.18
N ARG A 121 7.48 -20.06 0.28
CA ARG A 121 6.88 -20.67 -0.91
C ARG A 121 7.92 -21.19 -1.89
N ILE A 122 9.02 -20.46 -2.10
CA ILE A 122 10.15 -20.94 -2.91
C ILE A 122 10.69 -22.25 -2.33
N MET A 123 10.96 -22.28 -1.03
CA MET A 123 11.49 -23.47 -0.35
C MET A 123 10.55 -24.68 -0.45
N LYS A 124 9.23 -24.44 -0.49
CA LYS A 124 8.20 -25.48 -0.68
C LYS A 124 7.90 -25.80 -2.14
N ASN A 125 8.61 -25.22 -3.10
CA ASN A 125 8.32 -25.30 -4.53
C ASN A 125 6.88 -24.92 -4.89
N ASP A 126 6.27 -24.01 -4.09
CA ASP A 126 4.91 -23.51 -4.32
C ASP A 126 4.94 -22.30 -5.25
N ARG A 127 4.55 -22.52 -6.49
CA ARG A 127 4.61 -21.54 -7.57
C ARG A 127 3.38 -20.65 -7.67
N ILE A 128 2.34 -20.93 -6.89
CA ILE A 128 1.12 -20.13 -6.93
C ILE A 128 1.32 -18.86 -6.10
N ASN A 129 1.09 -17.72 -6.72
CA ASN A 129 1.10 -16.43 -6.06
C ASN A 129 -0.20 -15.65 -6.32
N ASN A 130 -0.53 -14.75 -5.43
CA ASN A 130 -1.58 -13.76 -5.66
C ASN A 130 -0.96 -12.37 -5.63
N LEU A 131 -1.42 -11.52 -6.54
CA LEU A 131 -1.30 -10.09 -6.43
C LEU A 131 -2.62 -9.60 -5.86
N LEU A 132 -2.63 -9.08 -4.67
CA LEU A 132 -3.87 -8.65 -4.04
C LEU A 132 -3.75 -7.26 -3.42
N ILE A 133 -4.90 -6.60 -3.33
CA ILE A 133 -5.09 -5.36 -2.59
C ILE A 133 -6.10 -5.66 -1.49
N HIS A 134 -5.77 -5.31 -0.27
CA HIS A 134 -6.66 -5.43 0.88
C HIS A 134 -6.67 -4.16 1.71
N SER A 135 -7.75 -3.93 2.46
CA SER A 135 -7.82 -2.85 3.43
C SER A 135 -6.83 -3.12 4.57
N VAL A 136 -6.24 -2.04 5.12
CA VAL A 136 -5.36 -2.17 6.29
C VAL A 136 -6.18 -2.09 7.56
N THR A 137 -5.96 -3.06 8.45
CA THR A 137 -6.57 -3.12 9.78
C THR A 137 -5.47 -3.15 10.86
N PRO A 138 -5.81 -2.95 12.15
CA PRO A 138 -4.83 -3.08 13.23
C PRO A 138 -4.19 -4.47 13.35
N LYS A 139 -4.85 -5.50 12.84
CA LYS A 139 -4.28 -6.85 12.73
C LYS A 139 -3.59 -6.99 11.38
N ILE A 140 -2.34 -7.45 11.39
CA ILE A 140 -1.50 -7.57 10.19
C ILE A 140 -2.17 -8.50 9.18
N ASP A 141 -2.22 -8.04 7.92
CA ASP A 141 -2.72 -8.78 6.75
C ASP A 141 -4.10 -9.44 6.92
N ASN A 142 -4.97 -8.83 7.75
CA ASN A 142 -6.30 -9.35 8.10
C ASN A 142 -7.45 -8.46 7.58
N GLY A 143 -7.16 -7.53 6.68
CA GLY A 143 -8.17 -6.67 6.09
C GLY A 143 -8.97 -7.36 4.98
N GLN A 144 -10.10 -6.76 4.63
CA GLN A 144 -10.94 -7.22 3.53
C GLN A 144 -10.15 -7.18 2.21
N ILE A 145 -10.17 -8.28 1.46
CA ILE A 145 -9.60 -8.34 0.12
C ILE A 145 -10.51 -7.57 -0.83
N ILE A 146 -9.95 -6.55 -1.48
CA ILE A 146 -10.62 -5.66 -2.42
C ILE A 146 -10.44 -6.17 -3.85
N TYR A 147 -9.22 -6.63 -4.14
CA TYR A 147 -8.85 -7.14 -5.45
C TYR A 147 -7.82 -8.25 -5.30
N TYR A 148 -7.89 -9.28 -6.13
CA TYR A 148 -6.81 -10.26 -6.25
C TYR A 148 -6.68 -10.78 -7.68
N LYS A 149 -5.45 -11.14 -8.04
CA LYS A 149 -5.13 -11.85 -9.28
C LYS A 149 -4.15 -12.96 -8.98
N LYS A 150 -4.57 -14.19 -9.28
CA LYS A 150 -3.71 -15.36 -9.17
C LYS A 150 -2.66 -15.36 -10.29
N LYS A 151 -1.43 -15.70 -9.96
CA LYS A 151 -0.31 -15.83 -10.90
C LYS A 151 0.48 -17.09 -10.60
N LEU A 152 0.85 -17.80 -11.64
CA LEU A 152 1.78 -18.94 -11.57
C LEU A 152 3.18 -18.42 -11.95
N PHE A 153 4.17 -18.67 -11.10
CA PHE A 153 5.55 -18.36 -11.44
C PHE A 153 6.11 -19.42 -12.42
N PRO A 154 7.00 -19.05 -13.35
CA PRO A 154 7.69 -19.97 -14.21
C PRO A 154 8.48 -21.01 -13.40
N LYS A 155 8.76 -22.18 -14.01
CA LYS A 155 9.66 -23.21 -13.44
C LYS A 155 11.07 -22.68 -13.39
#